data_2557f06c1e932075c7f4521d3ec7bb96
#
_entry.id   2557f06c1e932075c7f4521d3ec7bb96
#
_cell.length_a   1.000
_cell.length_b   1.000
_cell.length_c   1.000
_cell.angle_alpha   90.00
_cell.angle_beta   90.00
_cell.angle_gamma   90.00
#
_symmetry.space_group_name_H-M   'P 1'
#
loop_
_entity.id
_entity.type
_entity.pdbx_description
1 polymer ?
#
loop_
_entity_poly.entity_id
_entity_poly.type
_entity_poly.pdbx_seq_one_letter_code
_entity_poly.pdbx_strand_id
1 'polypeptide(L)'
;NPEEYKENEVKAHSDDEVPSIAIIPFENKGADEDVFYAYGISADLISDCSGAGLIRVASLKDVEKLDYNNMETSDLSEKLLVRYIAQGTLWRMGDMFQLSVELYDTKDKKVVWSDRWQEKWDNLATIKGSLSDGLLKALDTKPKVEQKVDTTNPEAYEFYLKAKHTYGKRKNTDDTDIARGLLKKAIELDGNLISAKVLLGLTYCEMGDYDEAMEIYTPSLKQAKELGDKAGMGAALNSIGDVHYYKSDYDTAL
;
A
#
# COMPACT_ATOMS: atom_id res chain seq x y z
N ASN A 1 -23.45 -10.13 -45.14
CA ASN A 1 -22.10 -10.43 -44.62
C ASN A 1 -22.02 -9.90 -43.19
N PRO A 2 -22.05 -10.70 -42.17
CA PRO A 2 -21.76 -10.24 -40.82
C PRO A 2 -20.21 -10.18 -40.72
N GLU A 3 -19.68 -8.98 -40.65
CA GLU A 3 -18.28 -8.78 -40.25
C GLU A 3 -18.08 -9.32 -38.83
N GLU A 4 -17.19 -10.27 -38.73
CA GLU A 4 -16.68 -10.82 -37.50
C GLU A 4 -16.16 -9.67 -36.60
N TYR A 5 -16.89 -9.37 -35.55
CA TYR A 5 -16.33 -8.70 -34.38
C TYR A 5 -15.32 -9.67 -33.79
N LYS A 6 -14.04 -9.53 -34.16
CA LYS A 6 -12.97 -10.11 -33.36
C LYS A 6 -13.06 -9.46 -32.01
N GLU A 7 -13.49 -10.21 -31.01
CA GLU A 7 -13.22 -9.89 -29.62
C GLU A 7 -11.72 -9.62 -29.52
N ASN A 8 -11.36 -8.37 -29.26
CA ASN A 8 -10.02 -8.04 -28.86
C ASN A 8 -9.80 -8.74 -27.51
N GLU A 9 -9.19 -9.90 -27.54
CA GLU A 9 -8.58 -10.49 -26.34
C GLU A 9 -7.68 -9.41 -25.73
N VAL A 10 -8.08 -8.86 -24.61
CA VAL A 10 -7.25 -7.97 -23.81
C VAL A 10 -6.09 -8.83 -23.33
N LYS A 11 -4.96 -8.71 -24.00
CA LYS A 11 -3.76 -9.45 -23.62
C LYS A 11 -3.34 -8.98 -22.24
N ALA A 12 -3.42 -9.87 -21.26
CA ALA A 12 -2.99 -9.64 -19.89
C ALA A 12 -1.50 -9.23 -19.76
N HIS A 13 -0.74 -9.27 -20.84
CA HIS A 13 0.71 -9.10 -20.88
C HIS A 13 1.20 -8.11 -21.95
N SER A 14 0.51 -6.96 -22.11
CA SER A 14 0.98 -5.88 -23.01
C SER A 14 2.13 -5.04 -22.45
N ASP A 15 2.81 -5.51 -21.40
CA ASP A 15 3.69 -4.74 -20.51
C ASP A 15 5.18 -4.86 -20.87
N ASP A 16 5.52 -4.83 -22.15
CA ASP A 16 6.94 -4.79 -22.54
C ASP A 16 7.60 -3.41 -22.24
N GLU A 17 6.80 -2.37 -21.96
CA GLU A 17 7.32 -1.03 -21.66
C GLU A 17 7.08 -0.58 -20.19
N VAL A 18 6.00 -1.01 -19.55
CA VAL A 18 5.65 -0.64 -18.18
C VAL A 18 5.29 -1.89 -17.39
N PRO A 19 6.10 -2.32 -16.41
CA PRO A 19 5.79 -3.49 -15.61
C PRO A 19 4.49 -3.30 -14.82
N SER A 20 3.75 -4.41 -14.63
CA SER A 20 2.51 -4.44 -13.89
C SER A 20 2.54 -5.49 -12.78
N ILE A 21 2.15 -5.12 -11.57
CA ILE A 21 2.23 -5.96 -10.39
C ILE A 21 0.94 -5.94 -9.57
N ALA A 22 0.59 -7.08 -9.01
CA ALA A 22 -0.30 -7.16 -7.86
C ALA A 22 0.47 -7.68 -6.64
N ILE A 23 0.25 -7.04 -5.51
CA ILE A 23 0.79 -7.46 -4.23
C ILE A 23 -0.38 -8.06 -3.44
N ILE A 24 -0.31 -9.37 -3.23
CA ILE A 24 -1.32 -10.10 -2.48
C ILE A 24 -1.10 -9.86 -0.99
N PRO A 25 -2.15 -9.62 -0.19
CA PRO A 25 -2.00 -9.50 1.26
C PRO A 25 -1.22 -10.67 1.83
N PHE A 26 -0.15 -10.37 2.56
CA PHE A 26 0.74 -11.40 3.09
C PHE A 26 0.01 -12.28 4.08
N GLU A 27 0.34 -13.56 4.07
CA GLU A 27 -0.23 -14.52 5.01
C GLU A 27 0.40 -14.36 6.39
N ASN A 28 -0.42 -14.20 7.42
CA ASN A 28 0.03 -14.29 8.79
C ASN A 28 0.24 -15.75 9.19
N LYS A 29 1.48 -16.11 9.55
CA LYS A 29 1.84 -17.44 10.10
C LYS A 29 1.96 -17.44 11.62
N GLY A 30 1.78 -16.28 12.26
CA GLY A 30 1.81 -16.09 13.71
C GLY A 30 0.44 -16.21 14.36
N ALA A 31 0.27 -15.56 15.51
CA ALA A 31 -1.00 -15.51 16.21
C ALA A 31 -2.04 -14.73 15.40
N ASP A 32 -3.34 -15.07 15.57
CA ASP A 32 -4.43 -14.40 14.86
C ASP A 32 -4.48 -12.89 15.16
N GLU A 33 -4.06 -12.49 16.33
CA GLU A 33 -3.95 -11.09 16.74
C GLU A 33 -2.89 -10.29 15.97
N ASP A 34 -1.96 -10.97 15.28
CA ASP A 34 -0.88 -10.35 14.49
C ASP A 34 -1.26 -10.15 13.00
N VAL A 35 -2.47 -10.53 12.58
CA VAL A 35 -2.91 -10.47 11.17
C VAL A 35 -2.78 -9.07 10.56
N PHE A 36 -2.96 -8.02 11.37
CA PHE A 36 -2.89 -6.64 10.91
C PHE A 36 -1.49 -6.23 10.45
N TYR A 37 -0.44 -6.88 10.93
CA TYR A 37 0.93 -6.61 10.48
C TYR A 37 1.14 -7.08 9.04
N ALA A 38 0.78 -8.33 8.75
CA ALA A 38 0.90 -8.88 7.40
C ALA A 38 0.07 -8.07 6.39
N TYR A 39 -1.16 -7.73 6.75
CA TYR A 39 -2.03 -6.88 5.94
C TYR A 39 -1.47 -5.46 5.75
N GLY A 40 -1.07 -4.82 6.83
CA GLY A 40 -0.62 -3.43 6.81
C GLY A 40 0.66 -3.25 6.00
N ILE A 41 1.63 -4.17 6.13
CA ILE A 41 2.87 -4.16 5.35
C ILE A 41 2.57 -4.34 3.86
N SER A 42 1.67 -5.25 3.49
CA SER A 42 1.28 -5.44 2.09
C SER A 42 0.63 -4.18 1.51
N ALA A 43 -0.24 -3.53 2.29
CA ALA A 43 -0.91 -2.30 1.89
C ALA A 43 0.07 -1.12 1.76
N ASP A 44 1.09 -1.05 2.62
CA ASP A 44 2.17 -0.06 2.51
C ASP A 44 3.00 -0.29 1.26
N LEU A 45 3.34 -1.55 0.98
CA LEU A 45 4.12 -1.92 -0.20
C LEU A 45 3.39 -1.58 -1.51
N ILE A 46 2.06 -1.76 -1.56
CA ILE A 46 1.22 -1.30 -2.68
C ILE A 46 1.36 0.21 -2.85
N SER A 47 1.29 0.97 -1.75
CA SER A 47 1.42 2.43 -1.78
C SER A 47 2.81 2.86 -2.26
N ASP A 48 3.86 2.24 -1.74
CA ASP A 48 5.25 2.53 -2.09
C ASP A 48 5.53 2.25 -3.58
N CYS A 49 5.10 1.09 -4.08
CA CYS A 49 5.26 0.72 -5.49
C CYS A 49 4.44 1.65 -6.41
N SER A 50 3.23 2.04 -6.00
CA SER A 50 2.40 2.99 -6.76
C SER A 50 3.05 4.38 -6.84
N GLY A 51 3.70 4.83 -5.76
CA GLY A 51 4.41 6.10 -5.67
C GLY A 51 5.74 6.12 -6.45
N ALA A 52 6.34 4.98 -6.74
CA ALA A 52 7.61 4.88 -7.45
C ALA A 52 7.53 5.36 -8.91
N GLY A 53 6.34 5.33 -9.51
CA GLY A 53 6.09 5.71 -10.91
C GLY A 53 6.65 4.72 -11.92
N LEU A 54 6.16 4.75 -13.16
CA LEU A 54 6.54 3.82 -14.24
C LEU A 54 6.24 2.34 -13.93
N ILE A 55 5.27 2.07 -13.07
CA ILE A 55 4.77 0.75 -12.75
C ILE A 55 3.26 0.81 -12.54
N ARG A 56 2.53 -0.14 -13.08
CA ARG A 56 1.11 -0.30 -12.83
C ARG A 56 0.90 -1.26 -11.66
N VAL A 57 0.31 -0.78 -10.59
CA VAL A 57 0.05 -1.57 -9.37
C VAL A 57 -1.44 -1.81 -9.24
N ALA A 58 -1.87 -3.06 -9.10
CA ALA A 58 -3.25 -3.39 -8.79
C ALA A 58 -3.63 -2.84 -7.41
N SER A 59 -4.80 -2.21 -7.30
CA SER A 59 -5.24 -1.68 -6.01
C SER A 59 -5.54 -2.81 -5.02
N LEU A 60 -5.30 -2.54 -3.73
CA LEU A 60 -5.66 -3.49 -2.67
C LEU A 60 -7.15 -3.86 -2.74
N LYS A 61 -8.01 -2.88 -3.03
CA LYS A 61 -9.46 -3.08 -3.17
C LYS A 61 -9.82 -4.06 -4.30
N ASP A 62 -9.08 -4.04 -5.42
CA ASP A 62 -9.34 -4.96 -6.53
C ASP A 62 -8.84 -6.38 -6.20
N VAL A 63 -7.71 -6.49 -5.50
CA VAL A 63 -7.24 -7.78 -4.98
C VAL A 63 -8.26 -8.39 -4.00
N GLU A 64 -8.80 -7.59 -3.07
CA GLU A 64 -9.75 -8.04 -2.05
C GLU A 64 -11.13 -8.43 -2.58
N LYS A 65 -11.49 -8.03 -3.80
CA LYS A 65 -12.71 -8.50 -4.47
C LYS A 65 -12.61 -9.97 -4.93
N LEU A 66 -11.39 -10.49 -4.99
CA LEU A 66 -11.11 -11.86 -5.43
C LEU A 66 -10.90 -12.78 -4.23
N ASP A 67 -11.20 -14.06 -4.41
CA ASP A 67 -10.85 -15.11 -3.45
C ASP A 67 -9.37 -15.52 -3.64
N TYR A 68 -8.48 -14.54 -3.42
CA TYR A 68 -7.05 -14.66 -3.72
C TYR A 68 -6.34 -15.78 -2.95
N ASN A 69 -6.88 -16.23 -1.82
CA ASN A 69 -6.29 -17.33 -1.05
C ASN A 69 -6.51 -18.70 -1.71
N ASN A 70 -7.54 -18.84 -2.55
CA ASN A 70 -7.93 -20.10 -3.18
C ASN A 70 -7.76 -20.06 -4.72
N MET A 71 -7.14 -19.00 -5.25
CA MET A 71 -6.92 -18.86 -6.69
C MET A 71 -5.47 -19.17 -7.06
N GLU A 72 -5.29 -19.79 -8.23
CA GLU A 72 -3.97 -19.94 -8.83
C GLU A 72 -3.38 -18.58 -9.24
N THR A 73 -2.06 -18.47 -9.17
CA THR A 73 -1.35 -17.21 -9.50
C THR A 73 -1.62 -16.73 -10.92
N SER A 74 -1.81 -17.66 -11.88
CA SER A 74 -2.20 -17.36 -13.26
C SER A 74 -3.56 -16.67 -13.33
N ASP A 75 -4.56 -17.20 -12.62
CA ASP A 75 -5.92 -16.68 -12.64
C ASP A 75 -5.99 -15.30 -11.97
N LEU A 76 -5.21 -15.10 -10.90
CA LEU A 76 -5.06 -13.79 -10.25
C LEU A 76 -4.48 -12.77 -11.23
N SER A 77 -3.44 -13.15 -11.97
CA SER A 77 -2.80 -12.24 -12.93
C SER A 77 -3.74 -11.84 -14.06
N GLU A 78 -4.53 -12.76 -14.58
CA GLU A 78 -5.52 -12.49 -15.63
C GLU A 78 -6.62 -11.55 -15.13
N LYS A 79 -7.20 -11.80 -13.95
CA LYS A 79 -8.28 -10.98 -13.38
C LYS A 79 -7.81 -9.57 -12.98
N LEU A 80 -6.57 -9.44 -12.49
CA LEU A 80 -5.99 -8.17 -12.09
C LEU A 80 -5.28 -7.46 -13.25
N LEU A 81 -5.19 -8.12 -14.43
CA LEU A 81 -4.49 -7.63 -15.62
C LEU A 81 -3.04 -7.26 -15.32
N VAL A 82 -2.32 -8.07 -14.56
CA VAL A 82 -0.91 -7.84 -14.19
C VAL A 82 -0.03 -8.99 -14.66
N ARG A 83 1.26 -8.71 -14.92
CA ARG A 83 2.26 -9.72 -15.24
C ARG A 83 2.88 -10.33 -13.99
N TYR A 84 3.14 -9.52 -12.97
CA TYR A 84 3.84 -9.95 -11.78
C TYR A 84 2.92 -10.07 -10.59
N ILE A 85 3.11 -11.12 -9.80
CA ILE A 85 2.42 -11.32 -8.52
C ILE A 85 3.47 -11.38 -7.41
N ALA A 86 3.39 -10.46 -6.46
CA ALA A 86 4.16 -10.53 -5.22
C ALA A 86 3.29 -11.16 -4.12
N GLN A 87 3.83 -12.16 -3.45
CA GLN A 87 3.20 -12.84 -2.33
C GLN A 87 4.20 -13.10 -1.22
N GLY A 88 3.73 -13.25 0.01
CA GLY A 88 4.64 -13.42 1.12
C GLY A 88 3.97 -13.92 2.39
N THR A 89 4.80 -14.18 3.39
CA THR A 89 4.38 -14.63 4.71
C THR A 89 5.07 -13.82 5.78
N LEU A 90 4.34 -13.50 6.84
CA LEU A 90 4.88 -12.88 8.04
C LEU A 90 4.63 -13.80 9.24
N TRP A 91 5.67 -14.03 10.00
CA TRP A 91 5.60 -14.78 11.26
C TRP A 91 6.28 -14.00 12.37
N ARG A 92 5.50 -13.56 13.36
CA ARG A 92 6.01 -12.96 14.58
C ARG A 92 6.29 -14.03 15.65
N MET A 93 7.44 -13.94 16.29
CA MET A 93 7.91 -14.87 17.31
C MET A 93 8.45 -14.05 18.50
N GLY A 94 7.58 -13.57 19.36
CA GLY A 94 7.94 -12.67 20.47
C GLY A 94 8.44 -11.32 19.96
N ASP A 95 9.70 -11.00 20.22
CA ASP A 95 10.41 -9.79 19.80
C ASP A 95 11.09 -9.91 18.43
N MET A 96 10.98 -11.07 17.79
CA MET A 96 11.51 -11.36 16.47
C MET A 96 10.38 -11.53 15.46
N PHE A 97 10.67 -11.26 14.19
CA PHE A 97 9.79 -11.64 13.09
C PHE A 97 10.58 -12.27 11.94
N GLN A 98 9.89 -13.05 11.14
CA GLN A 98 10.34 -13.53 9.85
C GLN A 98 9.38 -13.06 8.77
N LEU A 99 9.90 -12.34 7.78
CA LEU A 99 9.19 -11.94 6.58
C LEU A 99 9.82 -12.66 5.39
N SER A 100 9.03 -13.35 4.59
CA SER A 100 9.46 -13.97 3.34
C SER A 100 8.57 -13.46 2.22
N VAL A 101 9.17 -13.03 1.12
CA VAL A 101 8.43 -12.50 -0.04
C VAL A 101 9.05 -13.07 -1.31
N GLU A 102 8.20 -13.35 -2.28
CA GLU A 102 8.58 -13.75 -3.63
C GLU A 102 7.82 -12.97 -4.68
N LEU A 103 8.45 -12.72 -5.81
CA LEU A 103 7.90 -12.10 -7.01
C LEU A 103 7.85 -13.15 -8.12
N TYR A 104 6.66 -13.47 -8.55
CA TYR A 104 6.40 -14.44 -9.61
C TYR A 104 6.07 -13.75 -10.92
N ASP A 105 6.76 -14.12 -12.01
CA ASP A 105 6.46 -13.71 -13.38
C ASP A 105 5.50 -14.73 -14.00
N THR A 106 4.26 -14.33 -14.21
CA THR A 106 3.21 -15.22 -14.74
C THR A 106 3.38 -15.52 -16.22
N LYS A 107 4.06 -14.65 -16.99
CA LYS A 107 4.40 -14.86 -18.39
C LYS A 107 5.46 -15.96 -18.55
N ASP A 108 6.54 -15.86 -17.79
CA ASP A 108 7.65 -16.80 -17.81
C ASP A 108 7.47 -17.98 -16.84
N LYS A 109 6.41 -17.97 -16.03
CA LYS A 109 6.04 -19.00 -15.06
C LYS A 109 7.18 -19.37 -14.10
N LYS A 110 7.85 -18.34 -13.55
CA LYS A 110 8.99 -18.52 -12.64
C LYS A 110 9.02 -17.44 -11.56
N VAL A 111 9.64 -17.76 -10.42
CA VAL A 111 10.02 -16.75 -9.43
C VAL A 111 11.22 -15.98 -9.99
N VAL A 112 11.08 -14.65 -10.10
CA VAL A 112 12.14 -13.76 -10.62
C VAL A 112 12.91 -13.06 -9.50
N TRP A 113 12.33 -13.00 -8.30
CA TRP A 113 12.98 -12.48 -7.12
C TRP A 113 12.34 -13.10 -5.87
N SER A 114 13.16 -13.31 -4.85
CA SER A 114 12.70 -13.65 -3.50
C SER A 114 13.69 -13.15 -2.48
N ASP A 115 13.18 -12.78 -1.31
CA ASP A 115 14.02 -12.39 -0.18
C ASP A 115 13.37 -12.81 1.15
N ARG A 116 14.19 -12.87 2.18
CA ARG A 116 13.78 -13.32 3.51
C ARG A 116 14.54 -12.56 4.59
N TRP A 117 13.79 -11.96 5.50
CA TRP A 117 14.32 -11.27 6.67
C TRP A 117 13.94 -12.02 7.93
N GLN A 118 14.88 -12.10 8.86
CA GLN A 118 14.65 -12.57 10.22
C GLN A 118 15.34 -11.58 11.16
N GLU A 119 14.55 -10.72 11.78
CA GLU A 119 15.02 -9.52 12.45
C GLU A 119 14.23 -9.27 13.74
N LYS A 120 14.75 -8.34 14.55
CA LYS A 120 13.98 -7.82 15.68
C LYS A 120 12.76 -7.04 15.19
N TRP A 121 11.71 -7.13 15.98
CA TRP A 121 10.45 -6.45 15.69
C TRP A 121 10.61 -4.96 15.44
N ASP A 122 11.48 -4.30 16.20
CA ASP A 122 11.76 -2.86 16.09
C ASP A 122 12.32 -2.43 14.72
N ASN A 123 12.83 -3.38 13.93
CA ASN A 123 13.39 -3.13 12.59
C ASN A 123 12.36 -3.22 11.47
N LEU A 124 11.10 -3.53 11.77
CA LEU A 124 10.08 -3.79 10.74
C LEU A 124 9.89 -2.64 9.77
N ALA A 125 9.82 -1.41 10.26
CA ALA A 125 9.67 -0.21 9.43
C ALA A 125 10.87 -0.01 8.47
N THR A 126 12.07 -0.37 8.90
CA THR A 126 13.29 -0.28 8.08
C THR A 126 13.30 -1.34 6.98
N ILE A 127 12.83 -2.56 7.29
CA ILE A 127 12.78 -3.67 6.32
C ILE A 127 11.76 -3.41 5.23
N LYS A 128 10.67 -2.70 5.53
CA LYS A 128 9.70 -2.27 4.52
C LYS A 128 10.39 -1.52 3.36
N GLY A 129 11.30 -0.60 3.65
CA GLY A 129 12.07 0.10 2.62
C GLY A 129 12.92 -0.85 1.77
N SER A 130 13.64 -1.78 2.41
CA SER A 130 14.46 -2.78 1.70
C SER A 130 13.61 -3.72 0.84
N LEU A 131 12.41 -4.07 1.30
CA LEU A 131 11.44 -4.89 0.55
C LEU A 131 10.94 -4.15 -0.70
N SER A 132 10.54 -2.89 -0.57
CA SER A 132 10.10 -2.06 -1.67
C SER A 132 11.20 -1.88 -2.72
N ASP A 133 12.42 -1.54 -2.30
CA ASP A 133 13.58 -1.40 -3.18
C ASP A 133 13.92 -2.71 -3.91
N GLY A 134 13.84 -3.84 -3.22
CA GLY A 134 14.07 -5.17 -3.80
C GLY A 134 13.09 -5.50 -4.91
N LEU A 135 11.79 -5.27 -4.68
CA LEU A 135 10.74 -5.47 -5.68
C LEU A 135 10.91 -4.55 -6.89
N LEU A 136 11.11 -3.26 -6.67
CA LEU A 136 11.29 -2.29 -7.75
C LEU A 136 12.52 -2.60 -8.60
N LYS A 137 13.62 -3.01 -7.97
CA LYS A 137 14.84 -3.43 -8.67
C LYS A 137 14.62 -4.71 -9.49
N ALA A 138 13.87 -5.67 -8.95
CA ALA A 138 13.55 -6.91 -9.67
C ALA A 138 12.67 -6.66 -10.91
N LEU A 139 11.89 -5.58 -10.90
CA LEU A 139 11.07 -5.12 -12.01
C LEU A 139 11.81 -4.17 -12.98
N ASP A 140 13.14 -4.03 -12.82
CA ASP A 140 13.99 -3.09 -13.56
C ASP A 140 13.46 -1.64 -13.50
N THR A 141 12.81 -1.31 -12.40
CA THR A 141 12.22 0.00 -12.15
C THR A 141 13.08 0.73 -11.14
N LYS A 142 13.55 1.91 -11.49
CA LYS A 142 14.27 2.77 -10.53
C LYS A 142 13.26 3.66 -9.83
N PRO A 143 13.20 3.66 -8.49
CA PRO A 143 12.36 4.59 -7.77
C PRO A 143 12.74 6.03 -8.17
N LYS A 144 11.76 6.82 -8.58
CA LYS A 144 11.96 8.26 -8.89
C LYS A 144 12.36 9.07 -7.66
N VAL A 145 12.17 8.49 -6.50
CA VAL A 145 12.35 9.13 -5.20
C VAL A 145 12.97 8.11 -4.25
N GLU A 146 14.07 8.46 -3.59
CA GLU A 146 14.55 7.68 -2.45
C GLU A 146 13.45 7.62 -1.40
N GLN A 147 13.02 6.40 -1.07
CA GLN A 147 12.02 6.21 -0.04
C GLN A 147 12.67 6.41 1.33
N LYS A 148 12.19 7.42 2.03
CA LYS A 148 12.57 7.65 3.41
C LYS A 148 11.76 6.71 4.32
N VAL A 149 12.40 6.16 5.34
CA VAL A 149 11.68 5.39 6.37
C VAL A 149 10.65 6.32 7.01
N ASP A 150 9.37 5.93 6.98
CA ASP A 150 8.24 6.73 7.47
C ASP A 150 8.39 7.09 8.95
N THR A 151 8.89 6.14 9.75
CA THR A 151 9.14 6.30 11.18
C THR A 151 10.20 5.34 11.66
N THR A 152 10.97 5.75 12.66
CA THR A 152 11.89 4.88 13.41
C THR A 152 11.29 4.49 14.77
N ASN A 153 10.06 4.88 15.08
CA ASN A 153 9.34 4.51 16.29
C ASN A 153 8.48 3.26 16.03
N PRO A 154 8.88 2.08 16.55
CA PRO A 154 8.19 0.83 16.26
C PRO A 154 6.75 0.81 16.79
N GLU A 155 6.50 1.43 17.93
CA GLU A 155 5.17 1.49 18.54
C GLU A 155 4.23 2.38 17.71
N ALA A 156 4.72 3.54 17.22
CA ALA A 156 3.96 4.39 16.32
C ALA A 156 3.59 3.64 15.03
N TYR A 157 4.53 2.90 14.46
CA TYR A 157 4.29 2.11 13.27
C TYR A 157 3.29 0.98 13.53
N GLU A 158 3.35 0.32 14.68
CA GLU A 158 2.38 -0.70 15.08
C GLU A 158 0.94 -0.13 15.14
N PHE A 159 0.75 1.01 15.80
CA PHE A 159 -0.56 1.67 15.86
C PHE A 159 -1.07 2.07 14.47
N TYR A 160 -0.19 2.55 13.60
CA TYR A 160 -0.53 2.87 12.22
C TYR A 160 -0.97 1.61 11.43
N LEU A 161 -0.25 0.49 11.52
CA LEU A 161 -0.63 -0.75 10.85
C LEU A 161 -1.97 -1.31 11.35
N LYS A 162 -2.21 -1.25 12.68
CA LYS A 162 -3.50 -1.60 13.28
C LYS A 162 -4.64 -0.74 12.72
N ALA A 163 -4.41 0.57 12.66
CA ALA A 163 -5.39 1.50 12.11
C ALA A 163 -5.67 1.21 10.64
N LYS A 164 -4.64 0.97 9.85
CA LYS A 164 -4.74 0.66 8.42
C LYS A 164 -5.55 -0.60 8.17
N HIS A 165 -5.30 -1.64 8.95
CA HIS A 165 -6.07 -2.88 8.90
C HIS A 165 -7.54 -2.65 9.31
N THR A 166 -7.78 -2.01 10.47
CA THR A 166 -9.13 -1.74 10.97
C THR A 166 -9.94 -0.93 9.97
N TYR A 167 -9.33 0.13 9.40
CA TYR A 167 -9.97 0.95 8.40
C TYR A 167 -10.22 0.21 7.08
N GLY A 168 -9.26 -0.57 6.61
CA GLY A 168 -9.39 -1.39 5.39
C GLY A 168 -10.49 -2.45 5.50
N LYS A 169 -10.65 -3.05 6.67
CA LYS A 169 -11.64 -4.11 6.94
C LYS A 169 -12.91 -3.63 7.63
N ARG A 170 -13.12 -2.30 7.72
CA ARG A 170 -14.28 -1.71 8.41
C ARG A 170 -15.61 -2.17 7.84
N LYS A 171 -16.56 -2.39 8.72
CA LYS A 171 -17.94 -2.80 8.39
C LYS A 171 -18.96 -1.71 8.73
N ASN A 172 -18.59 -0.78 9.58
CA ASN A 172 -19.44 0.29 10.11
C ASN A 172 -18.62 1.53 10.52
N THR A 173 -19.29 2.56 11.00
CA THR A 173 -18.67 3.81 11.45
C THR A 173 -17.84 3.64 12.72
N ASP A 174 -18.21 2.71 13.61
CA ASP A 174 -17.47 2.46 14.86
C ASP A 174 -16.04 1.96 14.54
N ASP A 175 -15.87 1.12 13.52
CA ASP A 175 -14.56 0.67 13.06
C ASP A 175 -13.71 1.85 12.56
N THR A 176 -14.34 2.85 11.91
CA THR A 176 -13.67 4.09 11.48
C THR A 176 -13.21 4.90 12.68
N ASP A 177 -14.04 5.02 13.71
CA ASP A 177 -13.68 5.77 14.92
C ASP A 177 -12.57 5.07 15.71
N ILE A 178 -12.57 3.73 15.75
CA ILE A 178 -11.46 2.94 16.31
C ILE A 178 -10.17 3.23 15.51
N ALA A 179 -10.23 3.19 14.18
CA ALA A 179 -9.07 3.50 13.33
C ALA A 179 -8.54 4.92 13.57
N ARG A 180 -9.43 5.92 13.69
CA ARG A 180 -9.05 7.31 14.05
C ARG A 180 -8.34 7.39 15.41
N GLY A 181 -8.83 6.65 16.40
CA GLY A 181 -8.19 6.56 17.73
C GLY A 181 -6.77 6.00 17.64
N LEU A 182 -6.58 4.93 16.89
CA LEU A 182 -5.27 4.31 16.65
C LEU A 182 -4.31 5.25 15.88
N LEU A 183 -4.82 5.97 14.86
CA LEU A 183 -4.03 6.96 14.10
C LEU A 183 -3.59 8.14 14.96
N LYS A 184 -4.48 8.65 15.80
CA LYS A 184 -4.13 9.71 16.75
C LYS A 184 -3.04 9.26 17.71
N LYS A 185 -3.11 8.01 18.18
CA LYS A 185 -2.07 7.43 19.03
C LYS A 185 -0.73 7.28 18.30
N ALA A 186 -0.74 6.82 17.05
CA ALA A 186 0.46 6.75 16.21
C ALA A 186 1.12 8.14 16.04
N ILE A 187 0.30 9.17 15.75
CA ILE A 187 0.77 10.56 15.56
C ILE A 187 1.28 11.16 16.88
N GLU A 188 0.69 10.81 18.02
CA GLU A 188 1.16 11.23 19.35
C GLU A 188 2.55 10.66 19.65
N LEU A 189 2.81 9.39 19.29
CA LEU A 189 4.08 8.71 19.46
C LEU A 189 5.16 9.18 18.48
N ASP A 190 4.77 9.47 17.24
CA ASP A 190 5.63 10.05 16.21
C ASP A 190 4.88 11.08 15.37
N GLY A 191 5.05 12.34 15.75
CA GLY A 191 4.46 13.47 15.04
C GLY A 191 4.98 13.67 13.61
N ASN A 192 6.01 12.93 13.17
CA ASN A 192 6.56 12.99 11.81
C ASN A 192 6.01 11.87 10.91
N LEU A 193 5.20 10.97 11.42
CA LEU A 193 4.59 9.88 10.65
C LEU A 193 3.51 10.44 9.70
N ILE A 194 3.93 10.94 8.53
CA ILE A 194 3.05 11.60 7.54
C ILE A 194 1.98 10.64 7.03
N SER A 195 2.33 9.36 6.81
CA SER A 195 1.38 8.35 6.35
C SER A 195 0.20 8.16 7.31
N ALA A 196 0.42 8.23 8.64
CA ALA A 196 -0.67 8.17 9.61
C ALA A 196 -1.58 9.40 9.55
N LYS A 197 -1.02 10.59 9.32
CA LYS A 197 -1.80 11.83 9.16
C LYS A 197 -2.63 11.81 7.89
N VAL A 198 -2.04 11.36 6.77
CA VAL A 198 -2.76 11.24 5.50
C VAL A 198 -3.90 10.22 5.63
N LEU A 199 -3.66 9.08 6.26
CA LEU A 199 -4.72 8.10 6.51
C LEU A 199 -5.81 8.65 7.45
N LEU A 200 -5.45 9.42 8.47
CA LEU A 200 -6.43 10.09 9.34
C LEU A 200 -7.32 11.06 8.55
N GLY A 201 -6.73 11.90 7.71
CA GLY A 201 -7.50 12.79 6.83
C GLY A 201 -8.42 12.04 5.88
N LEU A 202 -7.98 10.89 5.33
CA LEU A 202 -8.80 10.05 4.47
C LEU A 202 -10.06 9.55 5.20
N THR A 203 -9.95 9.20 6.49
CA THR A 203 -11.12 8.77 7.28
C THR A 203 -12.18 9.86 7.42
N TYR A 204 -11.80 11.13 7.40
CA TYR A 204 -12.74 12.27 7.37
C TYR A 204 -13.27 12.51 5.96
N CYS A 205 -12.39 12.51 4.96
CA CYS A 205 -12.77 12.75 3.57
C CYS A 205 -13.85 11.77 3.07
N GLU A 206 -13.71 10.47 3.35
CA GLU A 206 -14.70 9.46 2.96
C GLU A 206 -16.05 9.56 3.72
N MET A 207 -16.07 10.25 4.86
CA MET A 207 -17.30 10.56 5.57
C MET A 207 -17.98 11.86 5.08
N GLY A 208 -17.32 12.60 4.18
CA GLY A 208 -17.76 13.89 3.67
C GLY A 208 -17.33 15.09 4.54
N ASP A 209 -16.55 14.84 5.58
CA ASP A 209 -16.01 15.86 6.50
C ASP A 209 -14.77 16.50 5.85
N TYR A 210 -14.99 17.20 4.72
CA TYR A 210 -13.91 17.70 3.85
C TYR A 210 -13.07 18.80 4.51
N ASP A 211 -13.67 19.62 5.34
CA ASP A 211 -12.96 20.72 6.02
C ASP A 211 -12.00 20.15 7.07
N GLU A 212 -12.44 19.18 7.86
CA GLU A 212 -11.60 18.45 8.82
C GLU A 212 -10.46 17.69 8.11
N ALA A 213 -10.75 17.09 6.95
CA ALA A 213 -9.73 16.44 6.15
C ALA A 213 -8.65 17.44 5.70
N MET A 214 -9.05 18.63 5.22
CA MET A 214 -8.14 19.70 4.80
C MET A 214 -7.32 20.28 5.96
N GLU A 215 -7.89 20.38 7.17
CA GLU A 215 -7.15 20.78 8.37
C GLU A 215 -6.02 19.82 8.73
N ILE A 216 -6.13 18.55 8.31
CA ILE A 216 -5.08 17.53 8.50
C ILE A 216 -4.10 17.52 7.34
N TYR A 217 -4.59 17.52 6.09
CA TYR A 217 -3.74 17.37 4.91
C TYR A 217 -2.80 18.56 4.69
N THR A 218 -3.31 19.80 4.87
CA THR A 218 -2.53 21.00 4.60
C THR A 218 -1.29 21.12 5.50
N PRO A 219 -1.36 20.94 6.83
CA PRO A 219 -0.19 20.90 7.68
C PRO A 219 0.72 19.70 7.40
N SER A 220 0.13 18.54 7.03
CA SER A 220 0.90 17.34 6.70
C SER A 220 1.76 17.54 5.45
N LEU A 221 1.22 18.17 4.42
CA LEU A 221 1.98 18.56 3.21
C LEU A 221 3.14 19.50 3.54
N LYS A 222 2.89 20.51 4.38
CA LYS A 222 3.94 21.44 4.82
C LYS A 222 5.05 20.69 5.55
N GLN A 223 4.67 19.83 6.48
CA GLN A 223 5.63 19.04 7.26
C GLN A 223 6.41 18.04 6.38
N ALA A 224 5.76 17.37 5.43
CA ALA A 224 6.42 16.49 4.47
C ALA A 224 7.49 17.25 3.65
N LYS A 225 7.19 18.51 3.24
CA LYS A 225 8.16 19.39 2.58
C LYS A 225 9.36 19.71 3.47
N GLU A 226 9.13 20.06 4.73
CA GLU A 226 10.18 20.36 5.71
C GLU A 226 11.08 19.13 6.00
N LEU A 227 10.50 17.94 6.03
CA LEU A 227 11.22 16.68 6.21
C LEU A 227 11.91 16.17 4.94
N GLY A 228 11.61 16.74 3.77
CA GLY A 228 12.06 16.21 2.48
C GLY A 228 11.42 14.86 2.11
N ASP A 229 10.27 14.53 2.72
CA ASP A 229 9.50 13.33 2.45
C ASP A 229 8.67 13.49 1.17
N LYS A 230 9.25 13.12 0.04
CA LYS A 230 8.60 13.26 -1.27
C LYS A 230 7.40 12.32 -1.44
N ALA A 231 7.43 11.14 -0.82
CA ALA A 231 6.30 10.20 -0.86
C ALA A 231 5.12 10.76 -0.08
N GLY A 232 5.36 11.23 1.15
CA GLY A 232 4.36 11.92 1.96
C GLY A 232 3.81 13.19 1.32
N MET A 233 4.66 13.97 0.62
CA MET A 233 4.21 15.11 -0.19
C MET A 233 3.25 14.69 -1.28
N GLY A 234 3.58 13.65 -2.05
CA GLY A 234 2.73 13.12 -3.11
C GLY A 234 1.39 12.62 -2.58
N ALA A 235 1.41 11.86 -1.47
CA ALA A 235 0.20 11.36 -0.82
C ALA A 235 -0.70 12.50 -0.33
N ALA A 236 -0.14 13.49 0.35
CA ALA A 236 -0.91 14.64 0.84
C ALA A 236 -1.48 15.49 -0.31
N LEU A 237 -0.73 15.71 -1.40
CA LEU A 237 -1.20 16.44 -2.58
C LEU A 237 -2.35 15.72 -3.26
N ASN A 238 -2.23 14.40 -3.48
CA ASN A 238 -3.32 13.61 -4.04
C ASN A 238 -4.59 13.72 -3.19
N SER A 239 -4.45 13.57 -1.87
CA SER A 239 -5.59 13.65 -0.95
C SER A 239 -6.26 15.03 -0.95
N ILE A 240 -5.48 16.10 -1.08
CA ILE A 240 -6.00 17.47 -1.23
C ILE A 240 -6.75 17.60 -2.57
N GLY A 241 -6.19 17.08 -3.66
CA GLY A 241 -6.84 17.04 -4.96
C GLY A 241 -8.18 16.29 -4.92
N ASP A 242 -8.23 15.14 -4.24
CA ASP A 242 -9.45 14.36 -4.06
C ASP A 242 -10.53 15.16 -3.32
N VAL A 243 -10.16 15.90 -2.25
CA VAL A 243 -11.11 16.76 -1.53
C VAL A 243 -11.69 17.85 -2.45
N HIS A 244 -10.85 18.55 -3.23
CA HIS A 244 -11.32 19.55 -4.19
C HIS A 244 -12.23 18.93 -5.26
N TYR A 245 -11.89 17.74 -5.77
CA TYR A 245 -12.72 17.00 -6.70
C TYR A 245 -14.10 16.67 -6.10
N TYR A 246 -14.16 16.14 -4.88
CA TYR A 246 -15.43 15.82 -4.20
C TYR A 246 -16.25 17.07 -3.86
N LYS A 247 -15.61 18.20 -3.58
CA LYS A 247 -16.29 19.49 -3.40
C LYS A 247 -16.73 20.14 -4.73
N SER A 248 -16.45 19.47 -5.87
CA SER A 248 -16.72 19.98 -7.23
C SER A 248 -15.93 21.26 -7.58
N ASP A 249 -14.81 21.47 -6.90
CA ASP A 249 -13.86 22.55 -7.17
C ASP A 249 -12.75 22.04 -8.11
N TYR A 250 -13.13 21.83 -9.36
CA TYR A 250 -12.25 21.18 -10.36
C TYR A 250 -11.05 22.03 -10.76
N ASP A 251 -11.16 23.36 -10.66
CA ASP A 251 -10.04 24.27 -11.00
C ASP A 251 -8.89 24.17 -10.00
N THR A 252 -9.18 23.76 -8.78
CA THR A 252 -8.19 23.60 -7.69
C THR A 252 -7.73 22.14 -7.52
N ALA A 253 -8.48 21.18 -8.10
CA ALA A 253 -8.17 19.75 -7.99
C ALA A 253 -7.02 19.29 -8.91
N LEU A 254 -6.71 20.06 -9.98
CA LEU A 254 -5.65 19.82 -10.95
C LEU A 254 -4.32 20.44 -10.50
#